data_c20897699e1e4592954182d501c83cf0
#
_entry.id   c20897699e1e4592954182d501c83cf0
#
_cell.length_a   1.000
_cell.length_b   1.000
_cell.length_c   1.000
_cell.angle_alpha   90.00
_cell.angle_beta   90.00
_cell.angle_gamma   90.00
#
_symmetry.space_group_name_H-M   'P 1'
#
loop_
_entity.id
_entity.type
_entity.pdbx_description
1 polymer ?
#
loop_
_entity_poly.entity_id
_entity_poly.type
_entity_poly.pdbx_seq_one_letter_code
_entity_poly.pdbx_strand_id
1 'polypeptide(L)'
;EHRAEWPLEYLQIDDGYQAALGDWLVTNEKFPHGLRFLAEQIRAAGIKPGLWLAPFMVEERSSLLVEHPDYVVHDSRGDIAWTTEWRGSRVAVLDGTHPGAQAYLRTLFRSLAEIGFEYVKLDFMMYACAAKDGRFHDPGATRVQALRRGLAAIREGFGDDRFILGCTTVLGASAGLVDAERISTDITPYWRPDNREDFAEAPTVPNVCRNVINRGYMHKALWINDPDVHIARLDNNRLSEEEVRLWSSALWLAGGLLLLCDRFESLAPERAELSKLLLRRTDAFRDVRPLDFRDSTVPSVWFGRFAETGAPVYGFFNFGEEPRRFAIRHDG
;
A
#
# COMPACT_ATOMS: atom_id res chain seq x y z
N GLU A 1 18.07 -15.31 12.25
CA GLU A 1 19.40 -14.91 12.82
C GLU A 1 19.51 -13.39 12.98
N HIS A 2 19.01 -12.57 12.08
CA HIS A 2 19.21 -11.11 12.08
C HIS A 2 18.10 -10.30 12.76
N ARG A 3 17.14 -10.91 13.45
CA ARG A 3 15.97 -10.21 14.00
C ARG A 3 16.34 -9.09 15.02
N ALA A 4 17.39 -9.28 15.79
CA ALA A 4 17.84 -8.26 16.74
C ALA A 4 18.39 -7.00 16.04
N GLU A 5 18.92 -7.16 14.84
CA GLU A 5 19.42 -6.06 14.00
C GLU A 5 18.31 -5.37 13.21
N TRP A 6 17.30 -6.16 12.79
CA TRP A 6 16.17 -5.70 11.99
C TRP A 6 14.87 -5.87 12.78
N PRO A 7 14.40 -4.85 13.50
CA PRO A 7 13.20 -4.93 14.33
C PRO A 7 11.92 -4.91 13.49
N LEU A 8 11.77 -5.91 12.61
CA LEU A 8 10.61 -6.08 11.76
C LEU A 8 9.44 -6.64 12.56
N GLU A 9 8.26 -6.08 12.38
CA GLU A 9 7.04 -6.55 13.00
C GLU A 9 6.30 -7.55 12.11
N TYR A 10 6.22 -7.26 10.81
CA TYR A 10 5.50 -8.09 9.84
C TYR A 10 6.41 -8.54 8.71
N LEU A 11 6.11 -9.72 8.13
CA LEU A 11 6.65 -10.18 6.86
C LEU A 11 5.46 -10.45 5.92
N GLN A 12 5.37 -9.67 4.85
CA GLN A 12 4.34 -9.78 3.83
C GLN A 12 4.80 -10.66 2.67
N ILE A 13 3.95 -11.60 2.29
CA ILE A 13 4.04 -12.31 1.01
C ILE A 13 3.20 -11.51 0.01
N ASP A 14 3.86 -10.93 -1.00
CA ASP A 14 3.20 -10.11 -2.02
C ASP A 14 2.67 -10.96 -3.19
N ASP A 15 2.20 -10.33 -4.28
CA ASP A 15 1.61 -10.97 -5.46
C ASP A 15 2.48 -12.11 -6.04
N GLY A 16 1.84 -13.18 -6.45
CA GLY A 16 2.48 -14.30 -7.17
C GLY A 16 2.54 -15.60 -6.38
N TYR A 17 1.82 -15.72 -5.26
CA TYR A 17 1.65 -16.97 -4.52
C TYR A 17 0.39 -17.75 -4.93
N GLN A 18 -0.67 -17.03 -5.32
CA GLN A 18 -1.99 -17.57 -5.62
C GLN A 18 -2.06 -18.29 -6.97
N ALA A 19 -2.96 -19.25 -7.10
CA ALA A 19 -3.21 -19.96 -8.34
C ALA A 19 -3.88 -19.07 -9.41
N ALA A 20 -4.85 -18.24 -9.00
CA ALA A 20 -5.53 -17.24 -9.82
C ALA A 20 -6.05 -16.11 -8.93
N LEU A 21 -6.33 -14.93 -9.52
CA LEU A 21 -7.07 -13.88 -8.81
C LEU A 21 -8.51 -14.37 -8.58
N GLY A 22 -8.91 -14.43 -7.32
CA GLY A 22 -10.17 -15.06 -6.87
C GLY A 22 -9.94 -16.35 -6.08
N ASP A 23 -8.89 -17.10 -6.36
CA ASP A 23 -8.56 -18.36 -5.68
C ASP A 23 -7.49 -18.15 -4.60
N TRP A 24 -7.74 -17.22 -3.66
CA TRP A 24 -6.77 -16.68 -2.72
C TRP A 24 -6.24 -17.68 -1.68
N LEU A 25 -6.94 -18.77 -1.43
CA LEU A 25 -6.51 -19.83 -0.51
C LEU A 25 -5.73 -20.94 -1.19
N VAL A 26 -5.69 -20.94 -2.52
CA VAL A 26 -4.98 -21.94 -3.32
C VAL A 26 -3.66 -21.36 -3.80
N THR A 27 -2.56 -22.01 -3.42
CA THR A 27 -1.22 -21.60 -3.83
C THR A 27 -0.81 -22.27 -5.15
N ASN A 28 0.09 -21.62 -5.88
CA ASN A 28 0.69 -22.17 -7.08
C ASN A 28 1.91 -23.05 -6.75
N GLU A 29 2.57 -23.58 -7.79
CA GLU A 29 3.73 -24.48 -7.69
C GLU A 29 4.94 -23.90 -6.93
N LYS A 30 5.07 -22.55 -6.86
CA LYS A 30 6.15 -21.90 -6.12
C LYS A 30 5.96 -22.01 -4.60
N PHE A 31 4.75 -22.30 -4.16
CA PHE A 31 4.38 -22.40 -2.75
C PHE A 31 3.71 -23.76 -2.45
N PRO A 32 4.41 -24.89 -2.68
CA PRO A 32 3.82 -26.22 -2.66
C PRO A 32 3.28 -26.67 -1.30
N HIS A 33 3.71 -26.03 -0.21
CA HIS A 33 3.30 -26.36 1.15
C HIS A 33 2.08 -25.54 1.62
N GLY A 34 1.58 -24.59 0.80
CA GLY A 34 0.40 -23.80 1.09
C GLY A 34 0.59 -22.69 2.13
N LEU A 35 -0.46 -21.90 2.34
CA LEU A 35 -0.43 -20.68 3.15
C LEU A 35 -0.21 -20.97 4.65
N ARG A 36 -0.77 -22.06 5.19
CA ARG A 36 -0.62 -22.41 6.61
C ARG A 36 0.85 -22.66 6.96
N PHE A 37 1.54 -23.43 6.15
CA PHE A 37 2.97 -23.68 6.34
C PHE A 37 3.76 -22.35 6.35
N LEU A 38 3.50 -21.45 5.38
CA LEU A 38 4.17 -20.16 5.31
C LEU A 38 3.93 -19.29 6.54
N ALA A 39 2.66 -19.19 6.99
CA ALA A 39 2.31 -18.43 8.19
C ALA A 39 3.01 -19.01 9.45
N GLU A 40 3.09 -20.32 9.57
CA GLU A 40 3.77 -20.99 10.66
C GLU A 40 5.29 -20.74 10.66
N GLN A 41 5.94 -20.79 9.49
CA GLN A 41 7.37 -20.51 9.36
C GLN A 41 7.71 -19.06 9.73
N ILE A 42 6.89 -18.08 9.26
CA ILE A 42 7.07 -16.67 9.59
C ILE A 42 6.90 -16.46 11.10
N ARG A 43 5.89 -17.06 11.70
CA ARG A 43 5.64 -16.99 13.14
C ARG A 43 6.73 -17.67 13.97
N ALA A 44 7.25 -18.78 13.52
CA ALA A 44 8.38 -19.48 14.17
C ALA A 44 9.65 -18.60 14.17
N ALA A 45 9.81 -17.74 13.18
CA ALA A 45 10.85 -16.70 13.16
C ALA A 45 10.54 -15.52 14.10
N GLY A 46 9.37 -15.52 14.75
CA GLY A 46 8.90 -14.50 15.68
C GLY A 46 8.42 -13.21 15.00
N ILE A 47 8.04 -13.26 13.74
CA ILE A 47 7.52 -12.17 12.92
C ILE A 47 6.04 -12.46 12.64
N LYS A 48 5.20 -11.45 12.55
CA LYS A 48 3.79 -11.59 12.21
C LYS A 48 3.62 -11.82 10.71
N PRO A 49 2.87 -12.84 10.26
CA PRO A 49 2.67 -13.09 8.84
C PRO A 49 1.67 -12.12 8.23
N GLY A 50 2.02 -11.62 7.05
CA GLY A 50 1.20 -10.77 6.21
C GLY A 50 0.98 -11.36 4.81
N LEU A 51 -0.11 -11.00 4.17
CA LEU A 51 -0.48 -11.48 2.84
C LEU A 51 -1.04 -10.35 1.97
N TRP A 52 -0.63 -10.32 0.71
CA TRP A 52 -1.22 -9.47 -0.32
C TRP A 52 -2.42 -10.14 -0.97
N LEU A 53 -3.47 -9.38 -1.26
CA LEU A 53 -4.63 -9.79 -2.04
C LEU A 53 -5.13 -8.62 -2.90
N ALA A 54 -5.77 -8.95 -4.04
CA ALA A 54 -6.60 -8.03 -4.83
C ALA A 54 -8.06 -8.50 -4.78
N PRO A 55 -8.77 -8.31 -3.66
CA PRO A 55 -9.99 -9.06 -3.33
C PRO A 55 -11.18 -8.76 -4.24
N PHE A 56 -11.13 -7.67 -4.99
CA PHE A 56 -12.17 -7.28 -5.95
C PHE A 56 -11.85 -7.68 -7.39
N MET A 57 -10.69 -8.31 -7.64
CA MET A 57 -10.30 -8.80 -8.96
C MET A 57 -10.53 -10.31 -9.06
N VAL A 58 -11.26 -10.73 -10.09
CA VAL A 58 -11.61 -12.14 -10.31
C VAL A 58 -11.21 -12.53 -11.73
N GLU A 59 -10.24 -13.41 -11.84
CA GLU A 59 -9.72 -13.91 -13.12
C GLU A 59 -10.72 -14.86 -13.78
N GLU A 60 -10.80 -14.83 -15.12
CA GLU A 60 -11.67 -15.69 -15.92
C GLU A 60 -11.54 -17.19 -15.60
N ARG A 61 -10.33 -17.63 -15.28
CA ARG A 61 -10.01 -19.04 -14.97
C ARG A 61 -10.17 -19.42 -13.50
N SER A 62 -10.54 -18.47 -12.63
CA SER A 62 -10.67 -18.77 -11.20
C SER A 62 -11.85 -19.67 -10.91
N SER A 63 -11.70 -20.56 -9.92
CA SER A 63 -12.79 -21.40 -9.43
C SER A 63 -13.96 -20.54 -8.95
N LEU A 64 -13.66 -19.40 -8.32
CA LEU A 64 -14.69 -18.45 -7.88
C LEU A 64 -15.61 -18.01 -9.00
N LEU A 65 -15.07 -17.64 -10.17
CA LEU A 65 -15.90 -17.19 -11.29
C LEU A 65 -16.65 -18.33 -11.93
N VAL A 66 -16.06 -19.52 -12.03
CA VAL A 66 -16.69 -20.70 -12.62
C VAL A 66 -17.89 -21.15 -11.76
N GLU A 67 -17.76 -21.15 -10.45
CA GLU A 67 -18.79 -21.61 -9.52
C GLU A 67 -19.84 -20.53 -9.23
N HIS A 68 -19.46 -19.25 -9.27
CA HIS A 68 -20.30 -18.13 -8.88
C HIS A 68 -20.17 -16.95 -9.88
N PRO A 69 -20.58 -17.14 -11.14
CA PRO A 69 -20.50 -16.07 -12.13
C PRO A 69 -21.41 -14.86 -11.80
N ASP A 70 -22.41 -15.06 -10.94
CA ASP A 70 -23.32 -14.04 -10.43
C ASP A 70 -22.70 -13.12 -9.37
N TYR A 71 -21.52 -13.48 -8.80
CA TYR A 71 -20.85 -12.66 -7.78
C TYR A 71 -20.08 -11.47 -8.38
N VAL A 72 -19.91 -11.41 -9.70
CA VAL A 72 -19.21 -10.33 -10.37
C VAL A 72 -20.17 -9.34 -11.01
N VAL A 73 -19.67 -8.15 -11.30
CA VAL A 73 -20.44 -7.09 -11.96
C VAL A 73 -20.76 -7.50 -13.41
N HIS A 74 -22.02 -7.31 -13.82
CA HIS A 74 -22.51 -7.58 -15.18
C HIS A 74 -22.82 -6.28 -15.94
N ASP A 75 -22.80 -6.32 -17.25
CA ASP A 75 -23.19 -5.22 -18.11
C ASP A 75 -24.73 -5.11 -18.26
N SER A 76 -25.19 -4.17 -19.07
CA SER A 76 -26.62 -3.94 -19.29
C SER A 76 -27.33 -5.07 -20.04
N ARG A 77 -26.59 -6.01 -20.64
CA ARG A 77 -27.13 -7.17 -21.37
C ARG A 77 -27.16 -8.43 -20.50
N GLY A 78 -26.55 -8.34 -19.31
CA GLY A 78 -26.39 -9.47 -18.40
C GLY A 78 -25.12 -10.29 -18.64
N ASP A 79 -24.20 -9.81 -19.48
CA ASP A 79 -22.89 -10.43 -19.67
C ASP A 79 -21.91 -9.95 -18.60
N ILE A 80 -20.86 -10.73 -18.30
CA ILE A 80 -19.82 -10.31 -17.37
C ILE A 80 -19.13 -9.03 -17.86
N ALA A 81 -19.09 -8.01 -17.01
CA ALA A 81 -18.43 -6.75 -17.30
C ALA A 81 -16.91 -6.87 -17.11
N TRP A 82 -16.21 -7.34 -18.14
CA TRP A 82 -14.75 -7.44 -18.12
C TRP A 82 -14.10 -6.07 -18.01
N THR A 83 -13.22 -5.88 -17.06
CA THR A 83 -12.68 -4.56 -16.72
C THR A 83 -11.24 -4.38 -17.16
N THR A 84 -10.42 -5.42 -17.05
CA THR A 84 -8.99 -5.38 -17.40
C THR A 84 -8.48 -6.78 -17.77
N GLU A 85 -7.20 -6.85 -18.08
CA GLU A 85 -6.46 -8.11 -18.24
C GLU A 85 -5.33 -8.19 -17.21
N TRP A 86 -5.08 -9.37 -16.70
CA TRP A 86 -3.98 -9.68 -15.81
C TRP A 86 -3.21 -10.88 -16.33
N ARG A 87 -1.94 -10.69 -16.70
CA ARG A 87 -1.06 -11.75 -17.22
C ARG A 87 -1.71 -12.57 -18.35
N GLY A 88 -2.44 -11.89 -19.24
CA GLY A 88 -3.12 -12.51 -20.39
C GLY A 88 -4.46 -13.19 -20.10
N SER A 89 -4.98 -13.05 -18.88
CA SER A 89 -6.32 -13.51 -18.49
C SER A 89 -7.26 -12.33 -18.28
N ARG A 90 -8.50 -12.43 -18.73
CA ARG A 90 -9.51 -11.40 -18.48
C ARG A 90 -9.88 -11.35 -17.00
N VAL A 91 -10.18 -10.16 -16.51
CA VAL A 91 -10.51 -9.93 -15.10
C VAL A 91 -11.87 -9.23 -14.99
N ALA A 92 -12.74 -9.82 -14.19
CA ALA A 92 -14.01 -9.25 -13.75
C ALA A 92 -13.87 -8.60 -12.37
N VAL A 93 -14.86 -7.81 -11.99
CA VAL A 93 -14.92 -7.13 -10.69
C VAL A 93 -15.89 -7.86 -9.78
N LEU A 94 -15.46 -8.25 -8.60
CA LEU A 94 -16.33 -8.79 -7.54
C LEU A 94 -17.32 -7.71 -7.10
N ASP A 95 -18.61 -8.03 -7.12
CA ASP A 95 -19.65 -7.07 -6.75
C ASP A 95 -19.83 -6.98 -5.22
N GLY A 96 -19.29 -5.93 -4.63
CA GLY A 96 -19.42 -5.67 -3.19
C GLY A 96 -20.87 -5.44 -2.72
N THR A 97 -21.85 -5.29 -3.62
CA THR A 97 -23.27 -5.20 -3.26
C THR A 97 -23.98 -6.56 -3.26
N HIS A 98 -23.39 -7.57 -3.90
CA HIS A 98 -23.98 -8.90 -3.97
C HIS A 98 -23.81 -9.65 -2.64
N PRO A 99 -24.90 -10.18 -2.03
CA PRO A 99 -24.82 -10.82 -0.72
C PRO A 99 -23.93 -12.06 -0.69
N GLY A 100 -23.90 -12.84 -1.78
CA GLY A 100 -23.01 -13.99 -1.94
C GLY A 100 -21.54 -13.60 -2.02
N ALA A 101 -21.21 -12.53 -2.76
CA ALA A 101 -19.85 -11.98 -2.82
C ALA A 101 -19.38 -11.48 -1.43
N GLN A 102 -20.26 -10.82 -0.67
CA GLN A 102 -19.95 -10.41 0.69
C GLN A 102 -19.73 -11.62 1.62
N ALA A 103 -20.55 -12.67 1.49
CA ALA A 103 -20.38 -13.89 2.26
C ALA A 103 -19.06 -14.60 1.92
N TYR A 104 -18.69 -14.63 0.64
CA TYR A 104 -17.40 -15.13 0.18
C TYR A 104 -16.24 -14.34 0.82
N LEU A 105 -16.26 -12.99 0.76
CA LEU A 105 -15.23 -12.16 1.37
C LEU A 105 -15.11 -12.41 2.89
N ARG A 106 -16.23 -12.48 3.63
CA ARG A 106 -16.19 -12.80 5.07
C ARG A 106 -15.53 -14.16 5.33
N THR A 107 -15.88 -15.16 4.54
CA THR A 107 -15.36 -16.52 4.71
C THR A 107 -13.87 -16.58 4.36
N LEU A 108 -13.46 -15.98 3.26
CA LEU A 108 -12.07 -15.89 2.84
C LEU A 108 -11.20 -15.27 3.94
N PHE A 109 -11.57 -14.09 4.42
CA PHE A 109 -10.75 -13.37 5.40
C PHE A 109 -10.78 -14.01 6.79
N ARG A 110 -11.88 -14.68 7.18
CA ARG A 110 -11.91 -15.52 8.36
C ARG A 110 -10.95 -16.70 8.23
N SER A 111 -10.93 -17.36 7.09
CA SER A 111 -9.99 -18.46 6.84
C SER A 111 -8.54 -18.00 6.92
N LEU A 112 -8.21 -16.82 6.38
CA LEU A 112 -6.85 -16.24 6.51
C LEU A 112 -6.50 -15.95 7.98
N ALA A 113 -7.43 -15.42 8.75
CA ALA A 113 -7.27 -15.20 10.18
C ALA A 113 -7.05 -16.53 10.95
N GLU A 114 -7.81 -17.58 10.62
CA GLU A 114 -7.67 -18.93 11.20
C GLU A 114 -6.37 -19.65 10.78
N ILE A 115 -5.87 -19.38 9.58
CA ILE A 115 -4.53 -19.81 9.13
C ILE A 115 -3.46 -19.11 9.98
N GLY A 116 -3.75 -17.88 10.43
CA GLY A 116 -2.92 -17.10 11.35
C GLY A 116 -2.24 -15.91 10.72
N PHE A 117 -2.73 -15.39 9.62
CA PHE A 117 -2.31 -14.08 9.12
C PHE A 117 -2.81 -12.98 10.06
N GLU A 118 -1.94 -12.03 10.37
CA GLU A 118 -2.21 -10.89 11.26
C GLU A 118 -2.24 -9.57 10.51
N TYR A 119 -1.86 -9.58 9.23
CA TYR A 119 -1.79 -8.44 8.34
C TYR A 119 -2.22 -8.83 6.93
N VAL A 120 -2.99 -7.97 6.26
CA VAL A 120 -3.30 -8.08 4.84
C VAL A 120 -3.10 -6.75 4.13
N LYS A 121 -2.48 -6.79 2.94
CA LYS A 121 -2.47 -5.69 1.98
C LYS A 121 -3.55 -5.96 0.94
N LEU A 122 -4.53 -5.07 0.87
CA LEU A 122 -5.62 -5.12 -0.10
C LEU A 122 -5.32 -4.19 -1.26
N ASP A 123 -4.95 -4.75 -2.39
CA ASP A 123 -4.56 -3.98 -3.56
C ASP A 123 -5.67 -3.89 -4.62
N PHE A 124 -5.48 -2.99 -5.57
CA PHE A 124 -6.39 -2.75 -6.69
C PHE A 124 -7.85 -2.50 -6.27
N MET A 125 -8.06 -1.94 -5.09
CA MET A 125 -9.40 -1.70 -4.54
C MET A 125 -10.22 -0.72 -5.38
N MET A 126 -9.59 0.13 -6.18
CA MET A 126 -10.28 1.00 -7.12
C MET A 126 -11.15 0.23 -8.13
N TYR A 127 -10.80 -1.02 -8.44
CA TYR A 127 -11.60 -1.83 -9.38
C TYR A 127 -13.01 -2.08 -8.86
N ALA A 128 -13.24 -2.17 -7.55
CA ALA A 128 -14.59 -2.24 -6.98
C ALA A 128 -15.48 -1.04 -7.37
N CYS A 129 -14.84 0.07 -7.80
CA CYS A 129 -15.51 1.29 -8.27
C CYS A 129 -15.47 1.45 -9.81
N ALA A 130 -14.70 0.63 -10.55
CA ALA A 130 -14.28 0.91 -11.93
C ALA A 130 -15.05 0.15 -13.02
N ALA A 131 -16.04 -0.64 -12.69
CA ALA A 131 -16.83 -1.35 -13.68
C ALA A 131 -17.55 -0.36 -14.63
N LYS A 132 -16.93 -0.07 -15.79
CA LYS A 132 -17.27 1.06 -16.67
C LYS A 132 -18.73 1.03 -17.11
N ASP A 133 -19.25 0.00 -17.63
CA ASP A 133 -20.65 -0.14 -18.06
C ASP A 133 -21.40 -1.14 -17.19
N GLY A 134 -20.81 -1.46 -16.02
CA GLY A 134 -21.31 -2.46 -15.11
C GLY A 134 -22.49 -1.99 -14.27
N ARG A 135 -23.36 -2.92 -13.98
CA ARG A 135 -24.47 -2.76 -13.06
C ARG A 135 -24.25 -3.63 -11.83
N PHE A 136 -24.36 -3.03 -10.68
CA PHE A 136 -24.29 -3.74 -9.42
C PHE A 136 -25.58 -4.53 -9.17
N HIS A 137 -25.48 -5.59 -8.39
CA HIS A 137 -26.62 -6.38 -7.91
C HIS A 137 -27.66 -5.47 -7.21
N ASP A 138 -27.19 -4.52 -6.39
CA ASP A 138 -28.04 -3.43 -5.87
C ASP A 138 -27.96 -2.22 -6.82
N PRO A 139 -28.97 -2.00 -7.67
CA PRO A 139 -28.94 -0.90 -8.63
C PRO A 139 -29.04 0.49 -7.98
N GLY A 140 -29.41 0.57 -6.72
CA GLY A 140 -29.44 1.82 -5.93
C GLY A 140 -28.10 2.18 -5.30
N ALA A 141 -27.13 1.28 -5.33
CA ALA A 141 -25.83 1.51 -4.72
C ALA A 141 -24.92 2.36 -5.63
N THR A 142 -24.24 3.33 -5.02
CA THR A 142 -23.12 4.01 -5.68
C THR A 142 -21.88 3.10 -5.72
N ARG A 143 -20.95 3.40 -6.61
CA ARG A 143 -19.67 2.68 -6.71
C ARG A 143 -18.88 2.69 -5.40
N VAL A 144 -18.87 3.82 -4.68
CA VAL A 144 -18.24 3.92 -3.36
C VAL A 144 -18.95 3.06 -2.33
N GLN A 145 -20.28 2.98 -2.36
CA GLN A 145 -21.03 2.08 -1.48
C GLN A 145 -20.74 0.61 -1.77
N ALA A 146 -20.56 0.23 -3.03
CA ALA A 146 -20.16 -1.14 -3.40
C ALA A 146 -18.79 -1.49 -2.79
N LEU A 147 -17.77 -0.63 -2.97
CA LEU A 147 -16.46 -0.80 -2.34
C LEU A 147 -16.57 -0.91 -0.81
N ARG A 148 -17.28 0.02 -0.17
CA ARG A 148 -17.40 0.03 1.30
C ARG A 148 -18.11 -1.19 1.86
N ARG A 149 -19.15 -1.71 1.19
CA ARG A 149 -19.84 -2.94 1.60
C ARG A 149 -18.91 -4.15 1.50
N GLY A 150 -18.11 -4.25 0.44
CA GLY A 150 -17.10 -5.29 0.31
C GLY A 150 -16.01 -5.19 1.38
N LEU A 151 -15.47 -3.98 1.62
CA LEU A 151 -14.49 -3.75 2.70
C LEU A 151 -15.04 -4.04 4.09
N ALA A 152 -16.30 -3.71 4.37
CA ALA A 152 -16.95 -4.07 5.62
C ALA A 152 -17.02 -5.59 5.81
N ALA A 153 -17.36 -6.34 4.75
CA ALA A 153 -17.36 -7.79 4.78
C ALA A 153 -15.95 -8.38 5.02
N ILE A 154 -14.92 -7.76 4.45
CA ILE A 154 -13.51 -8.11 4.69
C ILE A 154 -13.16 -7.88 6.16
N ARG A 155 -13.45 -6.70 6.71
CA ARG A 155 -13.17 -6.37 8.12
C ARG A 155 -13.90 -7.31 9.08
N GLU A 156 -15.19 -7.57 8.83
CA GLU A 156 -15.98 -8.53 9.62
C GLU A 156 -15.36 -9.94 9.61
N GLY A 157 -14.82 -10.38 8.47
CA GLY A 157 -14.18 -11.68 8.35
C GLY A 157 -12.81 -11.73 9.00
N PHE A 158 -11.98 -10.72 8.80
CA PHE A 158 -10.59 -10.69 9.27
C PHE A 158 -10.49 -10.36 10.75
N GLY A 159 -11.43 -9.58 11.30
CA GLY A 159 -11.48 -9.16 12.70
C GLY A 159 -10.86 -7.76 12.90
N ASP A 160 -11.26 -7.10 14.01
CA ASP A 160 -10.83 -5.75 14.36
C ASP A 160 -9.42 -5.68 14.99
N ASP A 161 -8.91 -6.83 15.42
CA ASP A 161 -7.61 -7.00 16.06
C ASP A 161 -6.45 -7.20 15.06
N ARG A 162 -6.76 -7.29 13.77
CA ARG A 162 -5.79 -7.53 12.69
C ARG A 162 -5.64 -6.33 11.78
N PHE A 163 -4.45 -6.20 11.21
CA PHE A 163 -4.06 -5.02 10.45
C PHE A 163 -4.42 -5.14 8.96
N ILE A 164 -5.14 -4.15 8.45
CA ILE A 164 -5.49 -4.02 7.02
C ILE A 164 -4.82 -2.79 6.43
N LEU A 165 -3.94 -3.00 5.46
CA LEU A 165 -3.41 -1.96 4.60
C LEU A 165 -4.23 -1.90 3.31
N GLY A 166 -4.84 -0.77 3.03
CA GLY A 166 -5.44 -0.47 1.74
C GLY A 166 -4.42 0.03 0.73
N CYS A 167 -4.58 -0.37 -0.54
CA CYS A 167 -3.71 0.06 -1.63
C CYS A 167 -4.54 0.27 -2.90
N THR A 168 -4.11 1.20 -3.76
CA THR A 168 -4.77 1.53 -5.03
C THR A 168 -6.28 1.76 -4.87
N THR A 169 -6.67 2.55 -3.86
CA THR A 169 -8.07 2.82 -3.55
C THR A 169 -8.52 4.22 -3.96
N VAL A 170 -9.83 4.45 -3.92
CA VAL A 170 -10.40 5.80 -3.90
C VAL A 170 -10.24 6.35 -2.48
N LEU A 171 -9.23 7.20 -2.28
CA LEU A 171 -8.93 7.78 -0.96
C LEU A 171 -10.18 8.39 -0.31
N GLY A 172 -10.34 8.13 0.98
CA GLY A 172 -11.53 8.52 1.75
C GLY A 172 -12.65 7.48 1.72
N ALA A 173 -12.77 6.66 0.67
CA ALA A 173 -13.76 5.60 0.62
C ALA A 173 -13.44 4.44 1.60
N SER A 174 -12.17 4.21 1.91
CA SER A 174 -11.70 3.18 2.85
C SER A 174 -11.68 3.65 4.32
N ALA A 175 -11.87 4.94 4.58
CA ALA A 175 -11.80 5.50 5.94
C ALA A 175 -12.74 4.77 6.92
N GLY A 176 -12.16 4.37 8.07
CA GLY A 176 -12.84 3.61 9.12
C GLY A 176 -12.96 2.10 8.85
N LEU A 177 -12.42 1.59 7.72
CA LEU A 177 -12.44 0.18 7.36
C LEU A 177 -11.03 -0.43 7.20
N VAL A 178 -10.02 0.42 7.05
CA VAL A 178 -8.61 0.03 6.99
C VAL A 178 -7.81 0.72 8.09
N ASP A 179 -6.70 0.13 8.50
CA ASP A 179 -5.79 0.68 9.53
C ASP A 179 -4.72 1.57 8.91
N ALA A 180 -4.31 1.23 7.70
CA ALA A 180 -3.35 2.01 6.92
C ALA A 180 -3.80 2.10 5.45
N GLU A 181 -3.27 3.11 4.75
CA GLU A 181 -3.60 3.34 3.34
C GLU A 181 -2.38 3.82 2.56
N ARG A 182 -2.11 3.20 1.40
CA ARG A 182 -1.15 3.68 0.43
C ARG A 182 -1.60 5.03 -0.12
N ILE A 183 -0.80 6.03 0.08
CA ILE A 183 -1.14 7.42 -0.26
C ILE A 183 -0.47 7.94 -1.52
N SER A 184 0.27 7.09 -2.23
CA SER A 184 0.98 7.44 -3.47
C SER A 184 0.83 6.33 -4.52
N THR A 185 1.31 6.59 -5.73
CA THR A 185 1.64 5.51 -6.68
C THR A 185 2.76 4.64 -6.12
N ASP A 186 2.98 3.46 -6.70
CA ASP A 186 4.17 2.67 -6.41
C ASP A 186 5.42 3.51 -6.61
N ILE A 187 6.39 3.35 -5.71
CA ILE A 187 7.68 4.01 -5.84
C ILE A 187 8.62 3.17 -6.71
N THR A 188 9.38 3.86 -7.56
CA THR A 188 10.46 3.23 -8.33
C THR A 188 11.82 3.80 -7.92
N PRO A 189 12.91 3.09 -8.21
CA PRO A 189 14.26 3.55 -7.90
C PRO A 189 14.75 4.61 -8.91
N TYR A 190 13.88 5.56 -9.24
CA TYR A 190 14.18 6.63 -10.21
C TYR A 190 13.86 7.99 -9.62
N TRP A 191 14.74 8.96 -9.93
CA TRP A 191 14.50 10.36 -9.62
C TRP A 191 13.65 11.04 -10.69
N ARG A 192 13.83 10.65 -11.96
CA ARG A 192 13.09 11.14 -13.12
C ARG A 192 12.56 9.97 -13.94
N PRO A 193 11.38 10.12 -14.56
CA PRO A 193 10.89 9.10 -15.48
C PRO A 193 11.76 9.06 -16.73
N ASP A 194 11.92 7.88 -17.32
CA ASP A 194 12.63 7.70 -18.59
C ASP A 194 11.90 8.41 -19.74
N ASN A 195 10.57 8.50 -19.65
CA ASN A 195 9.70 9.24 -20.58
C ASN A 195 9.26 10.55 -19.92
N ARG A 196 9.65 11.68 -20.47
CA ARG A 196 9.42 13.02 -19.88
C ARG A 196 7.97 13.50 -19.91
N GLU A 197 7.01 12.70 -20.41
CA GLU A 197 5.69 13.18 -20.79
C GLU A 197 4.73 13.35 -19.62
N ASP A 198 4.92 12.69 -18.47
CA ASP A 198 3.99 12.87 -17.35
C ASP A 198 4.66 12.74 -15.97
N PHE A 199 5.38 13.77 -15.59
CA PHE A 199 6.03 13.84 -14.28
C PHE A 199 5.04 13.74 -13.12
N ALA A 200 3.78 14.16 -13.34
CA ALA A 200 2.77 14.17 -12.29
C ALA A 200 2.27 12.76 -11.89
N GLU A 201 2.32 11.81 -12.81
CA GLU A 201 1.85 10.43 -12.60
C GLU A 201 3.00 9.42 -12.48
N ALA A 202 4.22 9.82 -12.85
CA ALA A 202 5.37 8.93 -12.81
C ALA A 202 5.67 8.46 -11.38
N PRO A 203 5.95 7.17 -11.17
CA PRO A 203 6.21 6.57 -9.85
C PRO A 203 7.63 6.90 -9.35
N THR A 204 8.04 8.16 -9.40
CA THR A 204 9.36 8.64 -9.00
C THR A 204 9.42 9.07 -7.55
N VAL A 205 10.62 9.09 -6.95
CA VAL A 205 10.80 9.54 -5.56
C VAL A 205 10.24 10.95 -5.33
N PRO A 206 10.50 11.98 -6.16
CA PRO A 206 9.91 13.31 -5.97
C PRO A 206 8.38 13.31 -6.01
N ASN A 207 7.77 12.52 -6.89
CA ASN A 207 6.31 12.43 -6.96
C ASN A 207 5.71 11.75 -5.72
N VAL A 208 6.36 10.71 -5.21
CA VAL A 208 5.95 10.06 -3.96
C VAL A 208 6.12 11.04 -2.80
N CYS A 209 7.24 11.77 -2.69
CA CYS A 209 7.44 12.83 -1.68
C CYS A 209 6.33 13.90 -1.75
N ARG A 210 5.93 14.32 -2.96
CA ARG A 210 4.81 15.25 -3.15
C ARG A 210 3.52 14.72 -2.51
N ASN A 211 3.19 13.46 -2.76
CA ASN A 211 1.99 12.85 -2.20
C ASN A 211 2.10 12.69 -0.68
N VAL A 212 3.23 12.22 -0.20
CA VAL A 212 3.50 12.02 1.24
C VAL A 212 3.27 13.30 2.04
N ILE A 213 3.89 14.40 1.64
CA ILE A 213 3.78 15.64 2.41
C ILE A 213 2.43 16.33 2.25
N ASN A 214 1.86 16.34 1.04
CA ASN A 214 0.57 16.98 0.80
C ASN A 214 -0.61 16.18 1.40
N ARG A 215 -0.43 14.89 1.66
CA ARG A 215 -1.40 14.01 2.32
C ARG A 215 -1.06 13.72 3.78
N GLY A 216 -0.05 14.39 4.33
CA GLY A 216 0.35 14.26 5.73
C GLY A 216 -0.80 14.49 6.71
N TYR A 217 -1.77 15.35 6.38
CA TYR A 217 -2.96 15.61 7.20
C TYR A 217 -3.89 14.40 7.41
N MET A 218 -3.77 13.37 6.54
CA MET A 218 -4.53 12.11 6.67
C MET A 218 -3.93 11.17 7.72
N HIS A 219 -2.61 11.31 7.97
CA HIS A 219 -1.88 10.45 8.88
C HIS A 219 -2.42 10.52 10.30
N LYS A 220 -2.81 9.36 10.86
CA LYS A 220 -3.43 9.22 12.20
C LYS A 220 -4.78 9.94 12.36
N ALA A 221 -5.26 10.67 11.34
CA ALA A 221 -6.60 11.26 11.33
C ALA A 221 -7.63 10.33 10.66
N LEU A 222 -7.25 9.66 9.58
CA LEU A 222 -8.09 8.71 8.84
C LEU A 222 -7.54 7.29 8.92
N TRP A 223 -6.23 7.14 8.87
CA TRP A 223 -5.45 5.89 8.85
C TRP A 223 -3.97 6.19 9.10
N ILE A 224 -3.15 5.16 9.15
CA ILE A 224 -1.69 5.29 9.09
C ILE A 224 -1.30 5.42 7.60
N ASN A 225 -0.62 6.51 7.23
CA ASN A 225 -0.16 6.67 5.85
C ASN A 225 0.88 5.61 5.49
N ASP A 226 0.74 5.00 4.33
CA ASP A 226 1.75 4.17 3.70
C ASP A 226 2.40 4.96 2.54
N PRO A 227 3.65 5.37 2.68
CA PRO A 227 4.39 6.09 1.63
C PRO A 227 5.03 5.17 0.60
N ASP A 228 4.87 3.86 0.72
CA ASP A 228 5.58 2.80 0.02
C ASP A 228 6.97 2.48 0.61
N VAL A 229 7.77 1.71 -0.10
CA VAL A 229 9.00 1.10 0.41
C VAL A 229 10.19 2.08 0.48
N HIS A 230 11.03 1.89 1.48
CA HIS A 230 12.36 2.46 1.48
C HIS A 230 13.24 1.70 0.48
N ILE A 231 13.96 2.42 -0.39
CA ILE A 231 14.83 1.86 -1.41
C ILE A 231 16.27 2.14 -1.02
N ALA A 232 16.97 1.13 -0.55
CA ALA A 232 18.36 1.24 -0.09
C ALA A 232 19.35 0.40 -0.93
N ARG A 233 18.89 -0.53 -1.75
CA ARG A 233 19.74 -1.38 -2.59
C ARG A 233 20.61 -0.58 -3.55
N LEU A 234 21.75 -1.16 -3.98
CA LEU A 234 22.61 -0.60 -5.01
C LEU A 234 22.28 -1.14 -6.41
N ASP A 235 21.93 -2.42 -6.49
CA ASP A 235 21.53 -3.08 -7.74
C ASP A 235 20.13 -2.62 -8.17
N ASN A 236 19.93 -2.51 -9.50
CA ASN A 236 18.66 -2.02 -10.08
C ASN A 236 18.14 -0.74 -9.41
N ASN A 237 19.04 0.18 -9.10
CA ASN A 237 18.76 1.47 -8.50
C ASN A 237 19.50 2.56 -9.26
N ARG A 238 18.78 3.60 -9.70
CA ARG A 238 19.33 4.76 -10.40
C ARG A 238 19.39 6.01 -9.52
N LEU A 239 19.04 5.88 -8.25
CA LEU A 239 19.15 6.97 -7.28
C LEU A 239 20.60 7.15 -6.85
N SER A 240 21.06 8.41 -6.85
CA SER A 240 22.33 8.79 -6.23
C SER A 240 22.29 8.61 -4.72
N GLU A 241 23.46 8.76 -4.07
CA GLU A 241 23.55 8.69 -2.60
C GLU A 241 22.71 9.78 -1.93
N GLU A 242 22.74 10.98 -2.48
CA GLU A 242 21.99 12.14 -2.01
C GLU A 242 20.49 11.94 -2.15
N GLU A 243 20.03 11.34 -3.26
CA GLU A 243 18.63 11.07 -3.52
C GLU A 243 18.07 9.99 -2.58
N VAL A 244 18.86 8.95 -2.26
CA VAL A 244 18.48 7.96 -1.25
C VAL A 244 18.42 8.58 0.14
N ARG A 245 19.38 9.45 0.50
CA ARG A 245 19.34 10.18 1.78
C ARG A 245 18.16 11.13 1.87
N LEU A 246 17.81 11.79 0.76
CA LEU A 246 16.63 12.64 0.70
C LEU A 246 15.37 11.81 0.96
N TRP A 247 15.20 10.68 0.25
CA TRP A 247 14.06 9.79 0.45
C TRP A 247 13.98 9.27 1.88
N SER A 248 15.08 8.82 2.43
CA SER A 248 15.16 8.38 3.82
C SER A 248 14.75 9.48 4.81
N SER A 249 15.22 10.70 4.58
CA SER A 249 14.88 11.86 5.43
C SER A 249 13.40 12.24 5.32
N ALA A 250 12.82 12.14 4.11
CA ALA A 250 11.40 12.37 3.87
C ALA A 250 10.53 11.33 4.60
N LEU A 251 10.87 10.04 4.49
CA LEU A 251 10.20 8.96 5.23
C LEU A 251 10.29 9.17 6.74
N TRP A 252 11.48 9.49 7.24
CA TRP A 252 11.67 9.70 8.67
C TRP A 252 10.85 10.86 9.20
N LEU A 253 10.85 12.00 8.50
CA LEU A 253 10.10 13.19 8.94
C LEU A 253 8.60 13.00 8.81
N ALA A 254 8.13 12.38 7.72
CA ALA A 254 6.70 12.17 7.48
C ALA A 254 6.08 11.12 8.42
N GLY A 255 6.85 10.13 8.85
CA GLY A 255 6.33 8.98 9.59
C GLY A 255 5.44 8.08 8.74
N GLY A 256 4.67 7.23 9.40
CA GLY A 256 3.78 6.28 8.75
C GLY A 256 4.32 4.86 8.76
N LEU A 257 3.80 4.01 7.86
CA LEU A 257 4.38 2.68 7.65
C LEU A 257 5.78 2.79 7.06
N LEU A 258 6.67 1.92 7.50
CA LEU A 258 7.97 1.72 6.87
C LEU A 258 8.04 0.30 6.33
N LEU A 259 8.08 0.18 5.02
CA LEU A 259 8.22 -1.09 4.32
C LEU A 259 9.62 -1.20 3.73
N LEU A 260 10.18 -2.41 3.81
CA LEU A 260 11.47 -2.76 3.22
C LEU A 260 11.24 -3.92 2.23
N CYS A 261 11.80 -3.84 1.03
CA CYS A 261 11.72 -4.90 0.03
C CYS A 261 13.07 -5.29 -0.56
N ASP A 262 14.16 -4.71 -0.07
CA ASP A 262 15.50 -5.00 -0.53
C ASP A 262 16.03 -6.31 0.08
N ARG A 263 16.99 -6.94 -0.59
CA ARG A 263 17.71 -8.11 -0.07
C ARG A 263 18.70 -7.64 0.99
N PHE A 264 18.44 -7.95 2.25
CA PHE A 264 19.23 -7.46 3.39
C PHE A 264 20.69 -7.89 3.33
N GLU A 265 20.96 -9.10 2.84
CA GLU A 265 22.31 -9.65 2.71
C GLU A 265 23.18 -8.94 1.67
N SER A 266 22.56 -8.26 0.70
CA SER A 266 23.24 -7.52 -0.36
C SER A 266 23.31 -6.03 -0.16
N LEU A 267 22.76 -5.51 0.95
CA LEU A 267 22.83 -4.09 1.26
C LEU A 267 24.26 -3.69 1.67
N ALA A 268 24.73 -2.56 1.12
CA ALA A 268 25.94 -1.92 1.61
C ALA A 268 25.76 -1.55 3.10
N PRO A 269 26.81 -1.68 3.96
CA PRO A 269 26.68 -1.45 5.40
C PRO A 269 26.06 -0.10 5.76
N GLU A 270 26.43 0.98 5.08
CA GLU A 270 25.93 2.33 5.32
C GLU A 270 24.42 2.45 4.98
N ARG A 271 23.98 1.75 3.92
CA ARG A 271 22.59 1.71 3.49
C ARG A 271 21.74 0.85 4.45
N ALA A 272 22.30 -0.27 4.92
CA ALA A 272 21.67 -1.11 5.92
C ALA A 272 21.46 -0.34 7.25
N GLU A 273 22.48 0.40 7.72
CA GLU A 273 22.34 1.21 8.94
C GLU A 273 21.29 2.33 8.79
N LEU A 274 21.18 2.94 7.61
CA LEU A 274 20.14 3.92 7.33
C LEU A 274 18.73 3.31 7.44
N SER A 275 18.50 2.13 6.85
CA SER A 275 17.24 1.40 6.96
C SER A 275 16.93 1.00 8.41
N LYS A 276 17.91 0.51 9.15
CA LYS A 276 17.78 0.17 10.58
C LYS A 276 17.45 1.38 11.45
N LEU A 277 18.05 2.54 11.13
CA LEU A 277 17.74 3.80 11.82
C LEU A 277 16.29 4.20 11.63
N LEU A 278 15.79 4.09 10.41
CA LEU A 278 14.37 4.39 10.08
C LEU A 278 13.43 3.46 10.86
N LEU A 279 13.70 2.15 10.90
CA LEU A 279 12.89 1.16 11.64
C LEU A 279 12.78 1.48 13.15
N ARG A 280 13.81 2.08 13.74
CA ARG A 280 13.84 2.40 15.16
C ARG A 280 13.14 3.71 15.52
N ARG A 281 12.76 4.54 14.54
CA ARG A 281 12.31 5.92 14.76
C ARG A 281 11.11 6.34 13.90
N THR A 282 10.20 5.44 13.62
CA THR A 282 9.02 5.69 12.77
C THR A 282 8.08 6.77 13.31
N ASP A 283 8.03 6.99 14.63
CA ASP A 283 7.14 7.95 15.30
C ASP A 283 7.87 9.13 15.95
N ALA A 284 9.03 9.51 15.42
CA ALA A 284 9.86 10.57 16.00
C ALA A 284 9.21 11.97 15.92
N PHE A 285 8.29 12.19 14.97
CA PHE A 285 7.73 13.51 14.70
C PHE A 285 6.20 13.49 14.65
N ARG A 286 5.60 14.66 14.87
CA ARG A 286 4.16 14.92 14.75
C ARG A 286 3.92 16.26 14.09
N ASP A 287 2.67 16.53 13.69
CA ASP A 287 2.22 17.78 13.07
C ASP A 287 2.99 18.12 11.77
N VAL A 288 3.42 17.11 11.03
CA VAL A 288 4.23 17.29 9.83
C VAL A 288 3.38 17.84 8.69
N ARG A 289 3.84 18.97 8.11
CA ARG A 289 3.11 19.65 7.04
C ARG A 289 4.07 20.44 6.13
N PRO A 290 3.67 20.72 4.87
CA PRO A 290 4.43 21.60 4.00
C PRO A 290 4.25 23.06 4.41
N LEU A 291 5.29 23.88 4.23
CA LEU A 291 5.22 25.33 4.38
C LEU A 291 5.12 26.07 3.04
N ASP A 292 5.62 25.51 1.97
CA ASP A 292 5.70 26.10 0.63
C ASP A 292 4.77 25.42 -0.40
N PHE A 293 3.67 24.80 0.04
CA PHE A 293 2.77 24.03 -0.82
C PHE A 293 2.06 24.87 -1.92
N ARG A 294 2.01 26.18 -1.77
CA ARG A 294 1.44 27.11 -2.78
C ARG A 294 2.45 27.51 -3.83
N ASP A 295 3.73 27.39 -3.53
CA ASP A 295 4.82 27.94 -4.34
C ASP A 295 5.55 26.87 -5.17
N SER A 296 5.28 25.58 -4.86
CA SER A 296 5.96 24.46 -5.48
C SER A 296 5.04 23.27 -5.69
N THR A 297 5.16 22.62 -6.85
CA THR A 297 4.45 21.35 -7.13
C THR A 297 4.89 20.23 -6.18
N VAL A 298 6.19 20.22 -5.84
CA VAL A 298 6.75 19.35 -4.80
C VAL A 298 7.23 20.23 -3.66
N PRO A 299 6.50 20.35 -2.54
CA PRO A 299 6.91 21.16 -1.42
C PRO A 299 8.30 20.80 -0.92
N SER A 300 9.14 21.81 -0.77
CA SER A 300 10.56 21.67 -0.43
C SER A 300 10.89 22.02 1.02
N VAL A 301 9.96 22.70 1.71
CA VAL A 301 10.13 23.08 3.10
C VAL A 301 9.05 22.41 3.94
N TRP A 302 9.46 21.49 4.80
CA TRP A 302 8.56 20.75 5.67
C TRP A 302 8.77 21.18 7.11
N PHE A 303 7.69 21.31 7.84
CA PHE A 303 7.67 21.60 9.27
C PHE A 303 7.11 20.40 10.03
N GLY A 304 7.67 20.14 11.19
CA GLY A 304 7.14 19.16 12.15
C GLY A 304 7.57 19.52 13.57
N ARG A 305 7.22 18.68 14.51
CA ARG A 305 7.65 18.76 15.90
C ARG A 305 8.17 17.41 16.37
N PHE A 306 9.23 17.42 17.16
CA PHE A 306 9.62 16.20 17.88
C PHE A 306 8.45 15.73 18.76
N ALA A 307 8.11 14.45 18.68
CA ALA A 307 6.96 13.89 19.41
C ALA A 307 7.17 14.00 20.95
N GLU A 308 8.38 13.77 21.41
CA GLU A 308 8.72 13.77 22.84
C GLU A 308 8.77 15.17 23.43
N THR A 309 9.44 16.11 22.77
CA THR A 309 9.76 17.43 23.33
C THR A 309 8.86 18.55 22.83
N GLY A 310 8.15 18.34 21.73
CA GLY A 310 7.40 19.39 21.04
C GLY A 310 8.27 20.43 20.32
N ALA A 311 9.61 20.29 20.36
CA ALA A 311 10.53 21.21 19.70
C ALA A 311 10.29 21.22 18.18
N PRO A 312 10.38 22.38 17.51
CA PRO A 312 10.18 22.48 16.07
C PRO A 312 11.33 21.78 15.31
N VAL A 313 10.98 21.17 14.18
CA VAL A 313 11.92 20.63 13.21
C VAL A 313 11.56 21.12 11.82
N TYR A 314 12.55 21.42 11.02
CA TYR A 314 12.40 21.84 9.64
C TYR A 314 13.19 20.90 8.72
N GLY A 315 12.53 20.36 7.70
CA GLY A 315 13.13 19.63 6.60
C GLY A 315 13.26 20.54 5.39
N PHE A 316 14.47 20.58 4.81
CA PHE A 316 14.73 21.29 3.57
C PHE A 316 15.12 20.29 2.50
N PHE A 317 14.29 20.16 1.48
CA PHE A 317 14.45 19.17 0.44
C PHE A 317 14.69 19.85 -0.91
N ASN A 318 15.84 19.62 -1.50
CA ASN A 318 16.14 20.10 -2.83
C ASN A 318 15.83 19.02 -3.88
N PHE A 319 14.70 19.16 -4.56
CA PHE A 319 14.30 18.25 -5.65
C PHE A 319 14.87 18.62 -7.02
N GLY A 320 15.63 19.73 -7.09
CA GLY A 320 16.31 20.19 -8.31
C GLY A 320 17.75 19.69 -8.39
N GLU A 321 18.39 19.96 -9.53
CA GLU A 321 19.80 19.61 -9.77
C GLU A 321 20.76 20.68 -9.24
N GLU A 322 20.32 21.94 -9.22
CA GLU A 322 21.14 23.06 -8.79
C GLU A 322 21.03 23.32 -7.29
N PRO A 323 22.12 23.76 -6.64
CA PRO A 323 22.08 24.16 -5.24
C PRO A 323 21.02 25.21 -4.96
N ARG A 324 20.22 25.02 -3.92
CA ARG A 324 19.14 25.92 -3.53
C ARG A 324 19.37 26.50 -2.14
N ARG A 325 19.14 27.80 -1.98
CA ARG A 325 19.10 28.46 -0.66
C ARG A 325 17.67 28.48 -0.15
N PHE A 326 17.51 28.11 1.11
CA PHE A 326 16.23 28.17 1.81
C PHE A 326 16.30 29.27 2.88
N ALA A 327 15.22 30.03 3.02
CA ALA A 327 15.06 31.01 4.07
C ALA A 327 13.73 30.76 4.78
N ILE A 328 13.76 30.69 6.10
CA ILE A 328 12.55 30.67 6.93
C ILE A 328 12.47 32.02 7.66
N ARG A 329 11.31 32.67 7.60
CA ARG A 329 11.01 33.75 8.54
C ARG A 329 10.46 33.12 9.81
N HIS A 330 11.14 33.33 10.89
CA HIS A 330 10.69 32.94 12.22
C HIS A 330 10.02 34.18 12.83
N ASP A 331 8.72 34.28 12.70
CA ASP A 331 7.93 35.22 13.48
C ASP A 331 7.77 34.59 14.87
N GLY A 332 8.52 35.09 15.82
CA GLY A 332 8.85 34.59 17.13
C GLY A 332 7.75 33.96 17.98
#